data_de89497d7f42e6dc3ce5d6b49d37a966
#
_entry.id   de89497d7f42e6dc3ce5d6b49d37a966
#
_cell.length_a   1.000
_cell.length_b   1.000
_cell.length_c   1.000
_cell.angle_alpha   90.00
_cell.angle_beta   90.00
_cell.angle_gamma   90.00
#
_symmetry.space_group_name_H-M   'P 1'
#
loop_
_entity.id
_entity.type
_entity.pdbx_description
1 polymer ?
#
loop_
_entity_poly.entity_id
_entity_poly.type
_entity_poly.pdbx_seq_one_letter_code
_entity_poly.pdbx_strand_id
1 'polypeptide(L)'
;MNPKTGYVTLCYHYIRPDNDDPFPRILGTKKSEFENQIRMLKENFNIISFSDALSFSKDKNALDQNKSNVLITFDDGLSDHFLAAKILQKYKIKSIFFIPTCVLQDQLPANPIIIHYGIALFGLECFLTVLRDALKENDLEIEKYDIEYIPEKDNVWEKIDETKSIFKYKLDYNNSRKILLYIYQNLIHKDDPNILKKMHIVKPQVKEMIEMGHTIGAHTHTHISVAATELSKKDFLKEMIFPKKYFEE
;
A
#
# COMPACT_ATOMS: atom_id res chain seq x y z
N MET A 1 -26.52 -7.68 -2.87
CA MET A 1 -26.03 -8.35 -4.10
C MET A 1 -26.17 -9.85 -3.90
N ASN A 2 -26.64 -10.57 -4.89
CA ASN A 2 -26.68 -12.03 -4.80
C ASN A 2 -25.28 -12.57 -5.17
N PRO A 3 -24.46 -13.06 -4.22
CA PRO A 3 -23.06 -13.41 -4.46
C PRO A 3 -22.86 -14.68 -5.30
N LYS A 4 -23.95 -15.31 -5.74
CA LYS A 4 -23.89 -16.53 -6.54
C LYS A 4 -23.48 -16.32 -8.00
N THR A 5 -23.48 -15.07 -8.50
CA THR A 5 -23.19 -14.76 -9.91
C THR A 5 -21.89 -14.02 -10.14
N GLY A 6 -20.97 -14.04 -9.19
CA GLY A 6 -19.70 -13.31 -9.27
C GLY A 6 -18.78 -13.65 -8.11
N TYR A 7 -17.88 -12.72 -7.80
CA TYR A 7 -17.01 -12.80 -6.62
C TYR A 7 -16.90 -11.43 -5.93
N VAL A 8 -16.54 -11.48 -4.65
CA VAL A 8 -16.18 -10.30 -3.85
C VAL A 8 -14.67 -10.30 -3.67
N THR A 9 -14.03 -9.14 -3.78
CA THR A 9 -12.62 -8.96 -3.47
C THR A 9 -12.49 -8.42 -2.06
N LEU A 10 -11.71 -9.11 -1.22
CA LEU A 10 -11.27 -8.62 0.07
C LEU A 10 -9.84 -8.11 -0.07
N CYS A 11 -9.65 -6.80 0.14
CA CYS A 11 -8.35 -6.15 0.07
C CYS A 11 -7.79 -5.94 1.46
N TYR A 12 -6.58 -6.44 1.69
CA TYR A 12 -5.80 -6.21 2.89
C TYR A 12 -4.63 -5.24 2.61
N HIS A 13 -4.21 -4.53 3.65
CA HIS A 13 -3.01 -3.71 3.66
C HIS A 13 -2.09 -4.22 4.77
N TYR A 14 -2.04 -3.56 5.92
CA TYR A 14 -1.16 -3.94 7.02
C TYR A 14 -1.62 -5.19 7.76
N ILE A 15 -0.72 -6.18 7.91
CA ILE A 15 -0.88 -7.37 8.76
C ILE A 15 0.14 -7.28 9.91
N ARG A 16 -0.30 -6.78 11.05
CA ARG A 16 0.59 -6.44 12.16
C ARG A 16 0.87 -7.62 13.10
N PRO A 17 2.08 -7.72 13.67
CA PRO A 17 2.36 -8.71 14.71
C PRO A 17 1.39 -8.60 15.88
N ASP A 18 1.11 -9.74 16.55
CA ASP A 18 0.26 -9.74 17.73
C ASP A 18 0.96 -9.07 18.92
N ASN A 19 2.27 -9.32 19.09
CA ASN A 19 3.14 -8.76 20.12
C ASN A 19 4.42 -8.21 19.51
N ASP A 20 5.13 -7.38 20.27
CA ASP A 20 6.46 -6.83 19.92
C ASP A 20 6.46 -6.12 18.54
N ASP A 21 5.38 -5.42 18.25
CA ASP A 21 5.23 -4.66 17.01
C ASP A 21 6.26 -3.52 16.99
N PRO A 22 7.22 -3.50 16.03
CA PRO A 22 8.21 -2.42 15.95
C PRO A 22 7.59 -1.08 15.56
N PHE A 23 6.34 -1.08 15.07
CA PHE A 23 5.61 0.11 14.65
C PHE A 23 4.19 0.13 15.21
N PRO A 24 4.02 0.24 16.55
CA PRO A 24 2.73 0.04 17.21
C PRO A 24 1.66 1.08 16.84
N ARG A 25 2.05 2.20 16.24
CA ARG A 25 1.13 3.24 15.75
C ARG A 25 0.68 3.02 14.30
N ILE A 26 1.25 2.05 13.59
CA ILE A 26 0.73 1.60 12.29
C ILE A 26 -0.45 0.66 12.56
N LEU A 27 -1.65 1.13 12.28
CA LEU A 27 -2.87 0.35 12.45
C LEU A 27 -3.01 -0.69 11.33
N GLY A 28 -3.53 -1.85 11.68
CA GLY A 28 -3.76 -2.93 10.71
C GLY A 28 -4.40 -4.15 11.36
N THR A 29 -4.72 -5.16 10.57
CA THR A 29 -5.24 -6.43 11.06
C THR A 29 -4.14 -7.19 11.80
N LYS A 30 -4.41 -7.64 13.02
CA LYS A 30 -3.44 -8.46 13.76
C LYS A 30 -3.25 -9.81 13.08
N LYS A 31 -2.04 -10.36 13.17
CA LYS A 31 -1.69 -11.66 12.55
C LYS A 31 -2.65 -12.78 12.94
N SER A 32 -2.97 -12.91 14.23
CA SER A 32 -3.91 -13.91 14.74
C SER A 32 -5.33 -13.69 14.22
N GLU A 33 -5.79 -12.44 14.13
CA GLU A 33 -7.08 -12.10 13.56
C GLU A 33 -7.13 -12.42 12.06
N PHE A 34 -6.08 -12.08 11.32
CA PHE A 34 -5.94 -12.41 9.91
C PHE A 34 -6.02 -13.94 9.70
N GLU A 35 -5.26 -14.73 10.46
CA GLU A 35 -5.29 -16.19 10.35
C GLU A 35 -6.67 -16.77 10.70
N ASN A 36 -7.37 -16.20 11.69
CA ASN A 36 -8.75 -16.56 12.02
C ASN A 36 -9.73 -16.21 10.89
N GLN A 37 -9.61 -15.03 10.29
CA GLN A 37 -10.41 -14.62 9.14
C GLN A 37 -10.20 -15.57 7.94
N ILE A 38 -8.95 -15.92 7.64
CA ILE A 38 -8.61 -16.86 6.55
C ILE A 38 -9.24 -18.24 6.78
N ARG A 39 -9.21 -18.74 8.02
CA ARG A 39 -9.86 -20.00 8.37
C ARG A 39 -11.36 -19.94 8.17
N MET A 40 -12.02 -18.91 8.70
CA MET A 40 -13.45 -18.69 8.54
C MET A 40 -13.86 -18.55 7.06
N LEU A 41 -13.06 -17.81 6.28
CA LEU A 41 -13.32 -17.66 4.84
C LEU A 41 -13.23 -19.01 4.12
N LYS A 42 -12.22 -19.83 4.42
CA LYS A 42 -12.03 -21.15 3.82
C LYS A 42 -13.17 -22.13 4.15
N GLU A 43 -13.72 -22.06 5.35
CA GLU A 43 -14.83 -22.92 5.78
C GLU A 43 -16.16 -22.54 5.10
N ASN A 44 -16.42 -21.26 4.91
CA ASN A 44 -17.75 -20.77 4.51
C ASN A 44 -17.85 -20.31 3.05
N PHE A 45 -16.72 -20.02 2.38
CA PHE A 45 -16.69 -19.45 1.05
C PHE A 45 -15.84 -20.29 0.08
N ASN A 46 -16.03 -20.07 -1.20
CA ASN A 46 -15.13 -20.55 -2.23
C ASN A 46 -14.05 -19.48 -2.49
N ILE A 47 -12.83 -19.72 -1.99
CA ILE A 47 -11.72 -18.78 -2.21
C ILE A 47 -11.12 -19.06 -3.59
N ILE A 48 -11.16 -18.06 -4.46
CA ILE A 48 -10.71 -18.14 -5.84
C ILE A 48 -9.34 -17.51 -6.02
N SER A 49 -8.58 -18.01 -7.00
CA SER A 49 -7.32 -17.46 -7.45
C SER A 49 -7.51 -16.37 -8.53
N PHE A 50 -6.41 -15.69 -8.91
CA PHE A 50 -6.43 -14.79 -10.06
C PHE A 50 -6.80 -15.49 -11.36
N SER A 51 -6.31 -16.72 -11.58
CA SER A 51 -6.67 -17.52 -12.76
C SER A 51 -8.16 -17.83 -12.84
N ASP A 52 -8.80 -18.10 -11.68
CA ASP A 52 -10.25 -18.33 -11.62
C ASP A 52 -11.04 -17.06 -11.94
N ALA A 53 -10.61 -15.90 -11.37
CA ALA A 53 -11.20 -14.61 -11.68
C ALA A 53 -11.05 -14.24 -13.16
N LEU A 54 -9.91 -14.54 -13.77
CA LEU A 54 -9.67 -14.35 -15.21
C LEU A 54 -10.54 -15.28 -16.05
N SER A 55 -10.72 -16.53 -15.65
CA SER A 55 -11.64 -17.48 -16.31
C SER A 55 -13.08 -16.98 -16.26
N PHE A 56 -13.52 -16.47 -15.10
CA PHE A 56 -14.85 -15.88 -14.94
C PHE A 56 -15.06 -14.64 -15.84
N SER A 57 -14.04 -13.88 -16.14
CA SER A 57 -14.15 -12.75 -17.08
C SER A 57 -14.54 -13.21 -18.50
N LYS A 58 -14.16 -14.43 -18.88
CA LYS A 58 -14.43 -15.03 -20.18
C LYS A 58 -15.69 -15.90 -20.19
N ASP A 59 -15.94 -16.64 -19.12
CA ASP A 59 -17.11 -17.48 -18.94
C ASP A 59 -17.73 -17.27 -17.54
N LYS A 60 -18.93 -16.73 -17.49
CA LYS A 60 -19.65 -16.44 -16.24
C LYS A 60 -20.04 -17.69 -15.43
N ASN A 61 -19.92 -18.87 -16.00
CA ASN A 61 -20.16 -20.15 -15.32
C ASN A 61 -18.86 -20.78 -14.77
N ALA A 62 -17.70 -20.15 -14.96
CA ALA A 62 -16.40 -20.72 -14.54
C ALA A 62 -16.20 -20.77 -13.01
N LEU A 63 -17.06 -20.10 -12.23
CA LEU A 63 -16.99 -20.12 -10.76
C LEU A 63 -18.08 -21.00 -10.15
N ASP A 64 -17.84 -21.48 -8.93
CA ASP A 64 -18.84 -22.24 -8.16
C ASP A 64 -20.11 -21.39 -7.97
N GLN A 65 -21.25 -21.95 -8.41
CA GLN A 65 -22.55 -21.30 -8.30
C GLN A 65 -23.27 -21.64 -6.97
N ASN A 66 -22.73 -22.55 -6.18
CA ASN A 66 -23.35 -23.00 -4.92
C ASN A 66 -22.81 -22.24 -3.70
N LYS A 67 -21.58 -21.68 -3.80
CA LYS A 67 -20.94 -20.88 -2.76
C LYS A 67 -20.66 -19.47 -3.23
N SER A 68 -20.63 -18.53 -2.28
CA SER A 68 -20.11 -17.18 -2.55
C SER A 68 -18.62 -17.25 -2.78
N ASN A 69 -18.15 -16.64 -3.89
CA ASN A 69 -16.75 -16.63 -4.29
C ASN A 69 -16.03 -15.41 -3.71
N VAL A 70 -14.82 -15.61 -3.19
CA VAL A 70 -13.99 -14.56 -2.58
C VAL A 70 -12.60 -14.58 -3.18
N LEU A 71 -12.13 -13.44 -3.68
CA LEU A 71 -10.76 -13.19 -4.08
C LEU A 71 -10.06 -12.39 -2.97
N ILE A 72 -8.86 -12.79 -2.57
CA ILE A 72 -8.09 -12.09 -1.55
C ILE A 72 -6.95 -11.33 -2.24
N THR A 73 -6.82 -10.04 -1.93
CA THR A 73 -5.78 -9.17 -2.47
C THR A 73 -5.06 -8.40 -1.37
N PHE A 74 -3.86 -7.93 -1.68
CA PHE A 74 -3.03 -7.10 -0.81
C PHE A 74 -2.46 -5.95 -1.61
N ASP A 75 -2.52 -4.72 -1.09
CA ASP A 75 -2.03 -3.54 -1.75
C ASP A 75 -0.78 -2.96 -1.05
N ASP A 76 -0.01 -2.11 -1.72
CA ASP A 76 1.12 -1.32 -1.24
C ASP A 76 2.48 -2.03 -1.16
N GLY A 77 2.57 -3.34 -1.38
CA GLY A 77 3.85 -4.05 -1.29
C GLY A 77 4.55 -3.93 0.07
N LEU A 78 3.78 -4.08 1.16
CA LEU A 78 4.27 -3.92 2.53
C LEU A 78 5.11 -5.12 2.97
N SER A 79 6.04 -4.91 3.91
CA SER A 79 6.86 -5.98 4.49
C SER A 79 6.03 -7.09 5.15
N ASP A 80 4.88 -6.72 5.70
CA ASP A 80 3.90 -7.61 6.33
C ASP A 80 3.32 -8.66 5.36
N HIS A 81 3.32 -8.37 4.07
CA HIS A 81 2.73 -9.23 3.04
C HIS A 81 3.45 -10.57 2.92
N PHE A 82 4.75 -10.62 3.23
CA PHE A 82 5.47 -11.88 3.22
C PHE A 82 5.02 -12.82 4.34
N LEU A 83 4.66 -12.26 5.51
CA LEU A 83 4.04 -13.01 6.60
C LEU A 83 2.63 -13.51 6.18
N ALA A 84 1.84 -12.64 5.58
CA ALA A 84 0.51 -13.00 5.07
C ALA A 84 0.58 -14.13 4.03
N ALA A 85 1.52 -14.05 3.08
CA ALA A 85 1.74 -15.09 2.07
C ALA A 85 2.04 -16.46 2.70
N LYS A 86 2.89 -16.51 3.72
CA LYS A 86 3.19 -17.76 4.47
C LYS A 86 1.98 -18.32 5.19
N ILE A 87 1.13 -17.46 5.74
CA ILE A 87 -0.13 -17.91 6.37
C ILE A 87 -1.05 -18.49 5.30
N LEU A 88 -1.26 -17.80 4.19
CA LEU A 88 -2.09 -18.27 3.08
C LEU A 88 -1.61 -19.61 2.50
N GLN A 89 -0.28 -19.80 2.40
CA GLN A 89 0.31 -21.06 1.95
C GLN A 89 -0.09 -22.26 2.82
N LYS A 90 -0.14 -22.11 4.17
CA LYS A 90 -0.62 -23.16 5.08
C LYS A 90 -2.03 -23.64 4.74
N TYR A 91 -2.88 -22.71 4.28
CA TYR A 91 -4.27 -22.98 3.91
C TYR A 91 -4.45 -23.32 2.44
N LYS A 92 -3.35 -23.37 1.64
CA LYS A 92 -3.34 -23.61 0.19
C LYS A 92 -4.18 -22.58 -0.58
N ILE A 93 -4.16 -21.33 -0.14
CA ILE A 93 -4.85 -20.20 -0.75
C ILE A 93 -3.86 -19.40 -1.57
N LYS A 94 -4.25 -19.07 -2.81
CA LYS A 94 -3.50 -18.19 -3.71
C LYS A 94 -4.17 -16.81 -3.72
N SER A 95 -3.36 -15.76 -3.63
CA SER A 95 -3.83 -14.36 -3.57
C SER A 95 -3.05 -13.49 -4.54
N ILE A 96 -3.49 -12.24 -4.73
CA ILE A 96 -2.79 -11.24 -5.52
C ILE A 96 -2.15 -10.23 -4.57
N PHE A 97 -0.90 -9.87 -4.84
CA PHE A 97 -0.18 -8.82 -4.13
C PHE A 97 0.19 -7.72 -5.11
N PHE A 98 -0.39 -6.54 -4.94
CA PHE A 98 -0.12 -5.38 -5.76
C PHE A 98 1.01 -4.56 -5.16
N ILE A 99 2.09 -4.37 -5.93
CA ILE A 99 3.34 -3.75 -5.46
C ILE A 99 3.66 -2.52 -6.29
N PRO A 100 3.87 -1.34 -5.65
CA PRO A 100 4.43 -0.17 -6.33
C PRO A 100 5.86 -0.46 -6.80
N THR A 101 6.14 -0.28 -8.10
CA THR A 101 7.43 -0.72 -8.65
C THR A 101 8.62 0.10 -8.16
N CYS A 102 8.44 1.33 -7.66
CA CYS A 102 9.52 2.11 -7.04
C CYS A 102 10.17 1.38 -5.86
N VAL A 103 9.41 0.54 -5.15
CA VAL A 103 9.91 -0.24 -4.02
C VAL A 103 10.99 -1.24 -4.46
N LEU A 104 10.77 -1.91 -5.57
CA LEU A 104 11.66 -2.96 -6.07
C LEU A 104 12.71 -2.43 -7.05
N GLN A 105 12.35 -1.45 -7.88
CA GLN A 105 13.21 -0.90 -8.93
C GLN A 105 14.14 0.19 -8.40
N ASP A 106 13.57 1.21 -7.75
CA ASP A 106 14.30 2.39 -7.30
C ASP A 106 14.83 2.24 -5.87
N GLN A 107 14.37 1.23 -5.15
CA GLN A 107 14.61 1.05 -3.72
C GLN A 107 14.19 2.30 -2.90
N LEU A 108 13.02 2.83 -3.22
CA LEU A 108 12.40 3.98 -2.57
C LEU A 108 10.99 3.62 -2.11
N PRO A 109 10.51 4.17 -0.98
CA PRO A 109 9.18 3.87 -0.48
C PRO A 109 8.08 4.47 -1.37
N ALA A 110 6.91 3.83 -1.35
CA ALA A 110 5.70 4.35 -1.96
C ALA A 110 5.20 5.62 -1.23
N ASN A 111 4.55 6.52 -1.97
CA ASN A 111 4.16 7.83 -1.45
C ASN A 111 3.35 7.80 -0.15
N PRO A 112 2.23 7.05 -0.04
CA PRO A 112 1.42 7.03 1.20
C PRO A 112 2.19 6.43 2.38
N ILE A 113 3.09 5.50 2.11
CA ILE A 113 3.83 4.78 3.15
C ILE A 113 4.85 5.70 3.84
N ILE A 114 5.40 6.68 3.12
CA ILE A 114 6.24 7.73 3.73
C ILE A 114 5.42 8.52 4.77
N ILE A 115 4.19 8.90 4.43
CA ILE A 115 3.31 9.66 5.34
C ILE A 115 2.96 8.81 6.55
N HIS A 116 2.52 7.56 6.34
CA HIS A 116 2.13 6.65 7.41
C HIS A 116 3.27 6.44 8.41
N TYR A 117 4.46 6.06 7.93
CA TYR A 117 5.61 5.81 8.80
C TYR A 117 6.18 7.09 9.41
N GLY A 118 6.22 8.20 8.67
CA GLY A 118 6.68 9.49 9.20
C GLY A 118 5.83 9.94 10.39
N ILE A 119 4.51 9.90 10.27
CA ILE A 119 3.60 10.27 11.36
C ILE A 119 3.62 9.23 12.49
N ALA A 120 3.63 7.94 12.18
CA ALA A 120 3.61 6.89 13.19
C ALA A 120 4.87 6.85 14.05
N LEU A 121 6.03 7.10 13.48
CA LEU A 121 7.31 7.07 14.19
C LEU A 121 7.58 8.37 14.96
N PHE A 122 7.34 9.52 14.34
CA PHE A 122 7.80 10.81 14.86
C PHE A 122 6.66 11.72 15.36
N GLY A 123 5.41 11.35 15.10
CA GLY A 123 4.23 12.17 15.41
C GLY A 123 3.93 13.21 14.33
N LEU A 124 2.69 13.71 14.35
CA LEU A 124 2.19 14.66 13.35
C LEU A 124 2.95 15.98 13.38
N GLU A 125 3.22 16.52 14.55
CA GLU A 125 3.90 17.81 14.73
C GLU A 125 5.31 17.81 14.10
N CYS A 126 6.10 16.76 14.38
CA CYS A 126 7.42 16.61 13.80
C CYS A 126 7.35 16.42 12.27
N PHE A 127 6.38 15.62 11.79
CA PHE A 127 6.14 15.45 10.36
C PHE A 127 5.82 16.78 9.66
N LEU A 128 4.93 17.60 10.24
CA LEU A 128 4.56 18.91 9.69
C LEU A 128 5.71 19.92 9.72
N THR A 129 6.58 19.83 10.72
CA THR A 129 7.80 20.65 10.77
C THR A 129 8.72 20.34 9.60
N VAL A 130 9.00 19.05 9.34
CA VAL A 130 9.83 18.64 8.20
C VAL A 130 9.12 18.88 6.86
N LEU A 131 7.81 18.78 6.79
CA LEU A 131 7.03 19.18 5.61
C LEU A 131 7.20 20.67 5.30
N ARG A 132 7.14 21.54 6.34
CA ARG A 132 7.38 22.99 6.19
C ARG A 132 8.77 23.27 5.62
N ASP A 133 9.79 22.58 6.12
CA ASP A 133 11.17 22.73 5.63
C ASP A 133 11.29 22.24 4.18
N ALA A 134 10.67 21.10 3.86
CA ALA A 134 10.63 20.56 2.50
C ALA A 134 9.96 21.52 1.49
N LEU A 135 8.87 22.19 1.88
CA LEU A 135 8.19 23.19 1.05
C LEU A 135 9.12 24.40 0.80
N LYS A 136 9.78 24.91 1.83
CA LYS A 136 10.75 26.03 1.72
C LYS A 136 11.92 25.69 0.78
N GLU A 137 12.55 24.53 0.98
CA GLU A 137 13.69 24.08 0.15
C GLU A 137 13.31 23.85 -1.32
N ASN A 138 12.04 23.82 -1.63
CA ASN A 138 11.51 23.66 -2.99
C ASN A 138 10.80 24.92 -3.52
N ASP A 139 11.01 26.08 -2.90
CA ASP A 139 10.45 27.39 -3.28
C ASP A 139 8.93 27.37 -3.38
N LEU A 140 8.25 26.59 -2.53
CA LEU A 140 6.79 26.51 -2.49
C LEU A 140 6.23 27.41 -1.38
N GLU A 141 5.16 28.15 -1.70
CA GLU A 141 4.47 29.05 -0.78
C GLU A 141 3.74 28.24 0.30
N ILE A 142 4.22 28.29 1.53
CA ILE A 142 3.71 27.50 2.66
C ILE A 142 2.24 27.82 2.96
N GLU A 143 1.86 29.08 2.81
CA GLU A 143 0.55 29.61 3.11
C GLU A 143 -0.56 28.98 2.26
N LYS A 144 -0.21 28.37 1.13
CA LYS A 144 -1.15 27.61 0.28
C LYS A 144 -1.55 26.25 0.89
N TYR A 145 -0.77 25.79 1.87
CA TYR A 145 -0.97 24.48 2.49
C TYR A 145 -1.29 24.69 3.97
N ASP A 146 -2.45 24.31 4.39
CA ASP A 146 -2.81 24.37 5.81
C ASP A 146 -2.03 23.32 6.59
N ILE A 147 -0.84 23.69 7.09
CA ILE A 147 0.08 22.83 7.84
C ILE A 147 0.29 23.28 9.30
N GLU A 148 -0.52 24.23 9.78
CA GLU A 148 -0.53 24.56 11.19
C GLU A 148 -1.30 23.48 11.97
N TYR A 149 -0.77 23.12 13.13
CA TYR A 149 -1.38 22.15 14.04
C TYR A 149 -1.15 22.58 15.48
N ILE A 150 -2.24 22.68 16.22
CA ILE A 150 -2.26 23.04 17.64
C ILE A 150 -2.90 21.89 18.40
N PRO A 151 -2.12 21.02 19.08
CA PRO A 151 -2.62 19.77 19.69
C PRO A 151 -3.82 19.96 20.65
N GLU A 152 -3.87 21.10 21.34
CA GLU A 152 -4.95 21.39 22.31
C GLU A 152 -6.27 21.83 21.67
N LYS A 153 -6.25 22.15 20.36
CA LYS A 153 -7.41 22.68 19.63
C LYS A 153 -7.84 21.80 18.47
N ASP A 154 -6.89 21.14 17.82
CA ASP A 154 -7.11 20.45 16.57
C ASP A 154 -7.35 18.95 16.79
N ASN A 155 -8.25 18.37 16.02
CA ASN A 155 -8.42 16.93 15.96
C ASN A 155 -7.26 16.31 15.16
N VAL A 156 -6.47 15.48 15.81
CA VAL A 156 -5.29 14.85 15.18
C VAL A 156 -5.63 14.04 13.93
N TRP A 157 -6.75 13.33 13.92
CA TRP A 157 -7.15 12.49 12.80
C TRP A 157 -7.60 13.31 11.59
N GLU A 158 -8.36 14.37 11.83
CA GLU A 158 -8.74 15.32 10.78
C GLU A 158 -7.50 15.99 10.18
N LYS A 159 -6.55 16.39 11.02
CA LYS A 159 -5.30 17.02 10.56
C LYS A 159 -4.41 16.04 9.79
N ILE A 160 -4.38 14.76 10.15
CA ILE A 160 -3.71 13.71 9.37
C ILE A 160 -4.35 13.58 7.97
N ASP A 161 -5.67 13.59 7.87
CA ASP A 161 -6.37 13.47 6.58
C ASP A 161 -6.20 14.74 5.72
N GLU A 162 -6.20 15.93 6.33
CA GLU A 162 -5.82 17.18 5.64
C GLU A 162 -4.39 17.12 5.12
N THR A 163 -3.45 16.63 5.93
CA THR A 163 -2.04 16.46 5.53
C THR A 163 -1.91 15.51 4.34
N LYS A 164 -2.61 14.36 4.34
CA LYS A 164 -2.66 13.46 3.18
C LYS A 164 -3.25 14.14 1.94
N SER A 165 -4.26 15.00 2.15
CA SER A 165 -4.91 15.76 1.06
C SER A 165 -3.96 16.74 0.37
N ILE A 166 -2.96 17.29 1.05
CA ILE A 166 -1.92 18.13 0.45
C ILE A 166 -1.22 17.37 -0.68
N PHE A 167 -0.75 16.15 -0.41
CA PHE A 167 -0.03 15.33 -1.38
C PHE A 167 -0.94 14.77 -2.47
N LYS A 168 -2.22 14.59 -2.19
CA LYS A 168 -3.17 14.00 -3.12
C LYS A 168 -3.81 15.00 -4.06
N TYR A 169 -4.04 16.25 -3.61
CA TYR A 169 -4.87 17.21 -4.32
C TYR A 169 -4.26 18.61 -4.48
N LYS A 170 -3.31 19.01 -3.62
CA LYS A 170 -2.80 20.39 -3.63
C LYS A 170 -1.41 20.52 -4.25
N LEU A 171 -0.57 19.49 -4.15
CA LEU A 171 0.72 19.42 -4.82
C LEU A 171 0.59 18.74 -6.18
N ASP A 172 1.28 19.26 -7.20
CA ASP A 172 1.39 18.56 -8.48
C ASP A 172 2.24 17.28 -8.34
N TYR A 173 2.23 16.45 -9.37
CA TYR A 173 2.90 15.15 -9.40
C TYR A 173 4.37 15.20 -8.99
N ASN A 174 5.14 16.13 -9.57
CA ASN A 174 6.57 16.22 -9.34
C ASN A 174 6.89 16.74 -7.94
N ASN A 175 6.21 17.81 -7.51
CA ASN A 175 6.39 18.40 -6.20
C ASN A 175 5.95 17.44 -5.09
N SER A 176 4.81 16.75 -5.25
CA SER A 176 4.36 15.76 -4.28
C SER A 176 5.43 14.70 -4.02
N ARG A 177 5.97 14.08 -5.07
CA ARG A 177 7.04 13.07 -4.93
C ARG A 177 8.32 13.65 -4.34
N LYS A 178 8.74 14.82 -4.80
CA LYS A 178 9.97 15.50 -4.34
C LYS A 178 9.91 15.83 -2.85
N ILE A 179 8.80 16.40 -2.38
CA ILE A 179 8.57 16.72 -0.97
C ILE A 179 8.54 15.44 -0.11
N LEU A 180 7.84 14.39 -0.55
CA LEU A 180 7.80 13.12 0.17
C LEU A 180 9.18 12.47 0.28
N LEU A 181 9.99 12.51 -0.77
CA LEU A 181 11.35 12.00 -0.71
C LEU A 181 12.26 12.83 0.19
N TYR A 182 12.10 14.15 0.24
CA TYR A 182 12.78 14.99 1.21
C TYR A 182 12.44 14.58 2.66
N ILE A 183 11.15 14.39 2.95
CA ILE A 183 10.69 13.91 4.26
C ILE A 183 11.27 12.52 4.56
N TYR A 184 11.23 11.60 3.61
CA TYR A 184 11.80 10.27 3.79
C TYR A 184 13.29 10.34 4.17
N GLN A 185 14.09 11.10 3.43
CA GLN A 185 15.53 11.21 3.65
C GLN A 185 15.87 11.89 4.99
N ASN A 186 15.20 12.99 5.31
CA ASN A 186 15.57 13.83 6.44
C ASN A 186 14.91 13.44 7.77
N LEU A 187 13.82 12.69 7.73
CA LEU A 187 13.10 12.26 8.93
C LEU A 187 13.24 10.74 9.17
N ILE A 188 12.92 9.90 8.17
CA ILE A 188 12.74 8.47 8.36
C ILE A 188 14.06 7.71 8.14
N HIS A 189 14.67 7.89 6.96
CA HIS A 189 15.90 7.19 6.60
C HIS A 189 17.11 7.65 7.42
N LYS A 190 17.15 8.93 7.80
CA LYS A 190 18.19 9.47 8.67
C LYS A 190 18.22 8.80 10.04
N ASP A 191 17.05 8.43 10.57
CA ASP A 191 16.91 7.74 11.87
C ASP A 191 17.27 6.25 11.75
N ASP A 192 16.78 5.58 10.68
CA ASP A 192 17.09 4.18 10.38
C ASP A 192 17.40 3.97 8.89
N PRO A 193 18.68 3.88 8.49
CA PRO A 193 19.07 3.61 7.10
C PRO A 193 18.55 2.29 6.51
N ASN A 194 18.13 1.34 7.35
CA ASN A 194 17.57 0.06 6.92
C ASN A 194 16.02 0.03 6.91
N ILE A 195 15.39 1.16 7.19
CA ILE A 195 13.94 1.26 7.37
C ILE A 195 13.15 0.75 6.17
N LEU A 196 13.63 0.94 4.94
CA LEU A 196 12.93 0.54 3.73
C LEU A 196 12.54 -0.95 3.74
N LYS A 197 13.45 -1.83 4.21
CA LYS A 197 13.20 -3.28 4.31
C LYS A 197 12.20 -3.63 5.42
N LYS A 198 11.97 -2.71 6.37
CA LYS A 198 10.97 -2.85 7.42
C LYS A 198 9.61 -2.31 6.99
N MET A 199 9.60 -1.38 6.03
CA MET A 199 8.38 -0.81 5.45
C MET A 199 7.82 -1.67 4.32
N HIS A 200 8.69 -2.15 3.44
CA HIS A 200 8.33 -2.80 2.19
C HIS A 200 8.98 -4.17 1.99
N ILE A 201 8.31 -4.95 1.16
CA ILE A 201 8.78 -6.23 0.68
C ILE A 201 10.04 -6.07 -0.20
N VAL A 202 10.91 -7.07 -0.21
CA VAL A 202 12.13 -7.10 -1.02
C VAL A 202 12.08 -8.15 -2.13
N LYS A 203 12.85 -7.98 -3.21
CA LYS A 203 12.85 -8.89 -4.38
C LYS A 203 12.95 -10.38 -4.04
N PRO A 204 13.82 -10.86 -3.11
CA PRO A 204 13.85 -12.27 -2.74
C PRO A 204 12.53 -12.79 -2.16
N GLN A 205 11.84 -11.99 -1.34
CA GLN A 205 10.53 -12.34 -0.79
C GLN A 205 9.46 -12.41 -1.87
N VAL A 206 9.46 -11.48 -2.83
CA VAL A 206 8.56 -11.50 -3.99
C VAL A 206 8.75 -12.79 -4.79
N LYS A 207 10.00 -13.20 -5.04
CA LYS A 207 10.31 -14.45 -5.73
C LYS A 207 9.75 -15.67 -4.97
N GLU A 208 9.96 -15.74 -3.66
CA GLU A 208 9.42 -16.81 -2.82
C GLU A 208 7.88 -16.85 -2.86
N MET A 209 7.22 -15.68 -2.85
CA MET A 209 5.76 -15.60 -2.96
C MET A 209 5.24 -16.12 -4.31
N ILE A 210 5.95 -15.87 -5.39
CA ILE A 210 5.62 -16.45 -6.71
C ILE A 210 5.78 -17.97 -6.68
N GLU A 211 6.85 -18.49 -6.07
CA GLU A 211 7.08 -19.94 -5.88
C GLU A 211 5.99 -20.58 -5.01
N MET A 212 5.42 -19.86 -4.04
CA MET A 212 4.22 -20.28 -3.28
C MET A 212 2.94 -20.29 -4.13
N GLY A 213 2.97 -19.76 -5.36
CA GLY A 213 1.85 -19.71 -6.30
C GLY A 213 0.96 -18.48 -6.18
N HIS A 214 1.41 -17.44 -5.47
CA HIS A 214 0.74 -16.15 -5.45
C HIS A 214 0.98 -15.38 -6.75
N THR A 215 0.06 -14.48 -7.08
CA THR A 215 0.19 -13.57 -8.22
C THR A 215 0.73 -12.23 -7.74
N ILE A 216 1.70 -11.67 -8.46
CA ILE A 216 2.18 -10.31 -8.23
C ILE A 216 1.57 -9.40 -9.29
N GLY A 217 1.03 -8.27 -8.84
CA GLY A 217 0.44 -7.25 -9.70
C GLY A 217 1.10 -5.89 -9.51
N ALA A 218 0.92 -5.02 -10.49
CA ALA A 218 1.40 -3.65 -10.42
C ALA A 218 0.45 -2.76 -9.60
N HIS A 219 1.01 -1.87 -8.76
CA HIS A 219 0.26 -0.87 -8.00
C HIS A 219 0.75 0.56 -8.31
N THR A 220 0.78 0.90 -9.60
CA THR A 220 1.47 2.05 -10.18
C THR A 220 3.00 2.02 -9.92
N HIS A 221 3.73 3.08 -10.30
CA HIS A 221 5.16 3.15 -9.97
C HIS A 221 5.39 3.66 -8.55
N THR A 222 4.83 4.83 -8.20
CA THR A 222 5.07 5.50 -6.90
C THR A 222 3.86 5.52 -5.98
N HIS A 223 2.77 4.86 -6.35
CA HIS A 223 1.49 4.89 -5.66
C HIS A 223 0.86 6.30 -5.66
N ILE A 224 0.66 6.85 -6.85
CA ILE A 224 -0.04 8.12 -7.02
C ILE A 224 -1.56 7.95 -6.97
N SER A 225 -2.26 9.06 -6.69
CA SER A 225 -3.71 9.14 -6.87
C SER A 225 -4.04 9.46 -8.32
N VAL A 226 -4.17 8.45 -9.18
CA VAL A 226 -4.35 8.59 -10.63
C VAL A 226 -5.54 9.50 -10.99
N ALA A 227 -6.66 9.39 -10.25
CA ALA A 227 -7.86 10.19 -10.50
C ALA A 227 -7.72 11.67 -10.06
N ALA A 228 -6.77 11.98 -9.18
CA ALA A 228 -6.59 13.32 -8.62
C ALA A 228 -5.35 14.04 -9.18
N THR A 229 -4.54 13.36 -10.01
CA THR A 229 -3.27 13.89 -10.48
C THR A 229 -3.28 14.06 -12.00
N GLU A 230 -3.03 15.27 -12.47
CA GLU A 230 -2.78 15.51 -13.89
C GLU A 230 -1.39 14.99 -14.25
N LEU A 231 -1.34 14.03 -15.17
CA LEU A 231 -0.11 13.42 -15.64
C LEU A 231 0.22 13.86 -17.06
N SER A 232 1.47 14.25 -17.28
CA SER A 232 2.00 14.33 -18.64
C SER A 232 2.03 12.92 -19.27
N LYS A 233 2.09 12.84 -20.61
CA LYS A 233 2.24 11.55 -21.30
C LYS A 233 3.45 10.74 -20.78
N LYS A 234 4.55 11.42 -20.47
CA LYS A 234 5.78 10.80 -19.93
C LYS A 234 5.52 10.21 -18.55
N ASP A 235 4.87 10.95 -17.66
CA ASP A 235 4.58 10.53 -16.29
C ASP A 235 3.54 9.40 -16.28
N PHE A 236 2.53 9.47 -17.16
CA PHE A 236 1.58 8.36 -17.34
C PHE A 236 2.29 7.07 -17.76
N LEU A 237 3.21 7.15 -18.72
CA LEU A 237 3.99 5.97 -19.13
C LEU A 237 4.82 5.41 -17.97
N LYS A 238 5.42 6.28 -17.16
CA LYS A 238 6.19 5.89 -15.97
C LYS A 238 5.32 5.25 -14.90
N GLU A 239 4.18 5.86 -14.58
CA GLU A 239 3.33 5.42 -13.47
C GLU A 239 2.46 4.21 -13.81
N MET A 240 2.00 4.09 -15.05
CA MET A 240 0.99 3.09 -15.42
C MET A 240 1.52 1.99 -16.35
N ILE A 241 2.36 2.33 -17.32
CA ILE A 241 2.79 1.37 -18.34
C ILE A 241 4.06 0.64 -17.93
N PHE A 242 5.05 1.35 -17.39
CA PHE A 242 6.28 0.75 -16.90
C PHE A 242 6.03 -0.32 -15.82
N PRO A 243 5.18 -0.12 -14.79
CA PRO A 243 4.92 -1.14 -13.78
C PRO A 243 4.37 -2.45 -14.35
N LYS A 244 3.48 -2.36 -15.36
CA LYS A 244 2.99 -3.55 -16.05
C LYS A 244 4.13 -4.32 -16.71
N LYS A 245 4.97 -3.66 -17.50
CA LYS A 245 6.11 -4.29 -18.18
C LYS A 245 7.12 -4.89 -17.21
N TYR A 246 7.39 -4.19 -16.10
CA TYR A 246 8.33 -4.65 -15.08
C TYR A 246 7.98 -6.01 -14.46
N PHE A 247 6.68 -6.33 -14.33
CA PHE A 247 6.24 -7.62 -13.80
C PHE A 247 5.94 -8.67 -14.89
N GLU A 248 5.96 -8.30 -16.17
CA GLU A 248 5.85 -9.23 -17.30
C GLU A 248 7.21 -9.82 -17.72
N GLU A 249 8.33 -9.17 -17.34
CA GLU A 249 9.73 -9.62 -17.58
C GLU A 249 10.22 -10.54 -16.43
#